data_7c5209b4951befc025e4ef0e6c2171bb
#
_entry.id   7c5209b4951befc025e4ef0e6c2171bb
#
_cell.length_a   1.000
_cell.length_b   1.000
_cell.length_c   1.000
_cell.angle_alpha   90.00
_cell.angle_beta   90.00
_cell.angle_gamma   90.00
#
_symmetry.space_group_name_H-M   'P 1'
#
loop_
_entity.id
_entity.type
_entity.pdbx_description
1 polymer ?
#
loop_
_entity_poly.entity_id
_entity_poly.type
_entity_poly.pdbx_seq_one_letter_code
_entity_poly.pdbx_strand_id
1 'polypeptide(L)'
;MTESNQLVPDPAPDPAPNAVAQPAPDAPQPSPTWQRMVAGKMYIADDPYLAKVRREGLTVQHELNATNPSDNETIRTIAARFFGSFDPSATVVPPVHCDYGANVHIGPEVFINSGAILLDVAPITLGRRVLIGPRVTITTAGHPVPPRLRAETDLEFGTAITIGDNVWIGASATIGPGVTIGENSIVGAGAVVMRDVPANCIVVGVPARVLRYFNNDDDARGQALLDAYVADMGPLS
;
A
#
# COMPACT_ATOMS: atom_id res chain seq x y z
N MET A 1 -52.92 18.42 3.18
CA MET A 1 -51.69 17.94 2.50
C MET A 1 -50.56 17.96 3.55
N THR A 2 -50.32 16.81 4.13
CA THR A 2 -49.30 16.65 5.20
C THR A 2 -48.08 16.02 4.55
N GLU A 3 -47.02 16.80 4.43
CA GLU A 3 -45.72 16.30 4.00
C GLU A 3 -45.11 15.42 5.11
N SER A 4 -44.89 14.16 4.78
CA SER A 4 -44.17 13.22 5.62
C SER A 4 -42.67 13.45 5.51
N ASN A 5 -42.09 14.00 6.56
CA ASN A 5 -40.66 14.16 6.74
C ASN A 5 -40.04 12.78 6.98
N GLN A 6 -39.44 12.17 5.94
CA GLN A 6 -38.67 10.93 6.09
C GLN A 6 -37.28 11.31 6.65
N LEU A 7 -37.04 10.95 7.89
CA LEU A 7 -35.72 11.00 8.54
C LEU A 7 -34.77 10.04 7.79
N VAL A 8 -33.74 10.60 7.20
CA VAL A 8 -32.60 9.83 6.69
C VAL A 8 -31.84 9.28 7.92
N PRO A 9 -31.58 7.98 8.01
CA PRO A 9 -30.81 7.44 9.12
C PRO A 9 -29.37 7.96 9.08
N ASP A 10 -28.83 8.25 10.26
CA ASP A 10 -27.43 8.65 10.43
C ASP A 10 -26.49 7.59 9.85
N PRO A 11 -25.37 8.02 9.20
CA PRO A 11 -24.37 7.09 8.73
C PRO A 11 -23.77 6.29 9.91
N ALA A 12 -23.52 5.01 9.68
CA ALA A 12 -22.89 4.14 10.67
C ALA A 12 -21.51 4.72 11.08
N PRO A 13 -21.11 4.61 12.35
CA PRO A 13 -19.81 5.10 12.79
C PRO A 13 -18.69 4.38 12.05
N ASP A 14 -17.65 5.15 11.68
CA ASP A 14 -16.45 4.64 11.06
C ASP A 14 -15.88 3.45 11.86
N PRO A 15 -15.41 2.38 11.19
CA PRO A 15 -14.75 1.28 11.88
C PRO A 15 -13.51 1.81 12.58
N ALA A 16 -13.38 1.50 13.87
CA ALA A 16 -12.23 1.86 14.68
C ALA A 16 -10.93 1.43 13.97
N PRO A 17 -9.86 2.26 14.01
CA PRO A 17 -8.60 1.89 13.38
C PRO A 17 -8.11 0.56 13.97
N ASN A 18 -7.76 -0.37 13.08
CA ASN A 18 -7.24 -1.68 13.44
C ASN A 18 -6.16 -1.55 14.52
N ALA A 19 -6.41 -2.12 15.68
CA ALA A 19 -5.45 -2.16 16.76
C ALA A 19 -4.17 -2.86 16.27
N VAL A 20 -3.09 -2.11 16.18
CA VAL A 20 -1.75 -2.66 15.94
C VAL A 20 -1.50 -3.70 17.04
N ALA A 21 -1.24 -4.95 16.65
CA ALA A 21 -0.96 -6.02 17.59
C ALA A 21 0.16 -5.58 18.54
N GLN A 22 -0.08 -5.63 19.85
CA GLN A 22 0.95 -5.29 20.82
C GLN A 22 2.08 -6.33 20.74
N PRO A 23 3.34 -5.91 20.69
CA PRO A 23 4.47 -6.82 20.68
C PRO A 23 4.46 -7.68 21.95
N ALA A 24 4.96 -8.93 21.83
CA ALA A 24 5.13 -9.82 22.97
C ALA A 24 5.94 -9.14 24.07
N PRO A 25 5.65 -9.39 25.37
CA PRO A 25 6.24 -8.68 26.50
C PRO A 25 7.78 -8.76 26.59
N ASP A 26 8.41 -9.72 25.93
CA ASP A 26 9.88 -9.90 25.89
C ASP A 26 10.53 -9.42 24.57
N ALA A 27 9.77 -8.81 23.64
CA ALA A 27 10.36 -8.26 22.44
C ALA A 27 11.21 -7.02 22.76
N PRO A 28 12.43 -6.88 22.19
CA PRO A 28 13.25 -5.69 22.40
C PRO A 28 12.48 -4.44 21.96
N GLN A 29 12.36 -3.48 22.87
CA GLN A 29 11.64 -2.23 22.60
C GLN A 29 12.27 -1.50 21.41
N PRO A 30 11.45 -0.95 20.48
CA PRO A 30 11.96 -0.17 19.37
C PRO A 30 12.83 1.00 19.85
N SER A 31 13.97 1.23 19.17
CA SER A 31 14.84 2.35 19.51
C SER A 31 14.14 3.69 19.34
N PRO A 32 14.60 4.77 20.03
CA PRO A 32 14.08 6.10 19.78
C PRO A 32 14.21 6.54 18.32
N THR A 33 15.26 6.10 17.62
CA THR A 33 15.48 6.36 16.19
C THR A 33 14.42 5.69 15.33
N TRP A 34 14.10 4.41 15.58
CA TRP A 34 13.00 3.71 14.92
C TRP A 34 11.66 4.44 15.12
N GLN A 35 11.36 4.82 16.37
CA GLN A 35 10.12 5.54 16.67
C GLN A 35 10.04 6.89 15.93
N ARG A 36 11.15 7.61 15.78
CA ARG A 36 11.22 8.84 15.00
C ARG A 36 10.98 8.57 13.51
N MET A 37 11.64 7.55 12.96
CA MET A 37 11.54 7.13 11.56
C MET A 37 10.09 6.83 11.18
N VAL A 38 9.43 5.93 11.88
CA VAL A 38 8.05 5.54 11.58
C VAL A 38 7.02 6.65 11.86
N ALA A 39 7.37 7.60 12.73
CA ALA A 39 6.55 8.78 13.00
C ALA A 39 6.75 9.93 11.99
N GLY A 40 7.50 9.71 10.92
CA GLY A 40 7.73 10.73 9.89
C GLY A 40 8.67 11.86 10.31
N LYS A 41 9.45 11.68 11.37
CA LYS A 41 10.42 12.68 11.86
C LYS A 41 11.79 12.41 11.25
N MET A 42 12.60 13.47 11.10
CA MET A 42 13.99 13.30 10.67
C MET A 42 14.76 12.40 11.64
N TYR A 43 15.56 11.50 11.10
CA TYR A 43 16.40 10.55 11.81
C TYR A 43 17.72 10.35 11.07
N ILE A 44 18.67 9.69 11.72
CA ILE A 44 19.91 9.21 11.11
C ILE A 44 19.89 7.68 11.19
N ALA A 45 20.13 7.02 10.06
CA ALA A 45 19.99 5.56 9.95
C ALA A 45 21.11 4.77 10.67
N ASP A 46 22.14 5.42 11.20
CA ASP A 46 23.19 4.80 12.00
C ASP A 46 22.68 4.44 13.41
N ASP A 47 21.85 3.41 13.46
CA ASP A 47 21.22 2.90 14.68
C ASP A 47 21.26 1.37 14.66
N PRO A 48 21.79 0.71 15.72
CA PRO A 48 21.92 -0.74 15.77
C PRO A 48 20.58 -1.50 15.68
N TYR A 49 19.49 -0.91 16.18
CA TYR A 49 18.16 -1.50 16.09
C TYR A 49 17.64 -1.47 14.64
N LEU A 50 17.77 -0.34 13.95
CA LEU A 50 17.43 -0.23 12.53
C LEU A 50 18.23 -1.23 11.70
N ALA A 51 19.54 -1.29 11.90
CA ALA A 51 20.43 -2.21 11.21
C ALA A 51 20.05 -3.70 11.44
N LYS A 52 19.60 -4.02 12.66
CA LYS A 52 19.11 -5.36 13.01
C LYS A 52 17.81 -5.68 12.26
N VAL A 53 16.79 -4.85 12.40
CA VAL A 53 15.47 -5.06 11.77
C VAL A 53 15.60 -5.16 10.24
N ARG A 54 16.42 -4.29 9.63
CA ARG A 54 16.69 -4.33 8.19
C ARG A 54 17.33 -5.65 7.77
N ARG A 55 18.33 -6.13 8.49
CA ARG A 55 19.01 -7.39 8.18
C ARG A 55 18.06 -8.60 8.29
N GLU A 56 17.24 -8.63 9.33
CA GLU A 56 16.22 -9.65 9.52
C GLU A 56 15.20 -9.61 8.38
N GLY A 57 14.69 -8.43 8.02
CA GLY A 57 13.80 -8.23 6.89
C GLY A 57 14.39 -8.68 5.56
N LEU A 58 15.64 -8.30 5.25
CA LEU A 58 16.33 -8.72 4.03
C LEU A 58 16.55 -10.24 3.96
N THR A 59 16.74 -10.91 5.11
CA THR A 59 16.86 -12.38 5.15
C THR A 59 15.53 -13.03 4.78
N VAL A 60 14.42 -12.56 5.36
CA VAL A 60 13.07 -13.09 5.05
C VAL A 60 12.66 -12.75 3.61
N GLN A 61 12.99 -11.55 3.13
CA GLN A 61 12.79 -11.15 1.73
C GLN A 61 13.53 -12.07 0.74
N HIS A 62 14.77 -12.43 1.06
CA HIS A 62 15.53 -13.38 0.24
C HIS A 62 14.82 -14.74 0.17
N GLU A 63 14.36 -15.25 1.31
CA GLU A 63 13.60 -16.51 1.38
C GLU A 63 12.31 -16.42 0.54
N LEU A 64 11.53 -15.34 0.68
CA LEU A 64 10.32 -15.08 -0.11
C LEU A 64 10.62 -15.10 -1.61
N ASN A 65 11.65 -14.37 -2.02
CA ASN A 65 11.99 -14.18 -3.43
C ASN A 65 12.65 -15.41 -4.08
N ALA A 66 13.19 -16.32 -3.28
CA ALA A 66 13.74 -17.61 -3.73
C ALA A 66 12.69 -18.74 -3.76
N THR A 67 11.51 -18.53 -3.21
CA THR A 67 10.42 -19.51 -3.20
C THR A 67 9.88 -19.73 -4.61
N ASN A 68 9.51 -20.97 -4.94
CA ASN A 68 8.87 -21.29 -6.21
C ASN A 68 7.56 -20.49 -6.34
N PRO A 69 7.38 -19.69 -7.42
CA PRO A 69 6.18 -18.85 -7.58
C PRO A 69 4.85 -19.60 -7.64
N SER A 70 4.87 -20.92 -7.84
CA SER A 70 3.66 -21.76 -7.79
C SER A 70 3.32 -22.29 -6.40
N ASP A 71 4.21 -22.10 -5.40
CA ASP A 71 4.00 -22.53 -4.01
C ASP A 71 3.34 -21.42 -3.20
N ASN A 72 2.05 -21.23 -3.44
CA ASN A 72 1.26 -20.17 -2.80
C ASN A 72 1.17 -20.31 -1.26
N GLU A 73 1.25 -21.52 -0.72
CA GLU A 73 1.17 -21.76 0.73
C GLU A 73 2.45 -21.29 1.43
N THR A 74 3.60 -21.69 0.91
CA THR A 74 4.90 -21.24 1.43
C THR A 74 5.06 -19.73 1.27
N ILE A 75 4.71 -19.16 0.11
CA ILE A 75 4.74 -17.70 -0.12
C ILE A 75 3.90 -16.97 0.92
N ARG A 76 2.66 -17.40 1.17
CA ARG A 76 1.77 -16.78 2.16
C ARG A 76 2.33 -16.85 3.57
N THR A 77 2.90 -18.01 3.95
CA THR A 77 3.52 -18.20 5.26
C THR A 77 4.71 -17.27 5.48
N ILE A 78 5.58 -17.11 4.48
CA ILE A 78 6.73 -16.22 4.55
C ILE A 78 6.28 -14.75 4.54
N ALA A 79 5.30 -14.38 3.70
CA ALA A 79 4.75 -13.04 3.63
C ALA A 79 4.15 -12.59 4.96
N ALA A 80 3.41 -13.46 5.65
CA ALA A 80 2.85 -13.18 6.98
C ALA A 80 3.92 -12.93 8.06
N ARG A 81 5.14 -13.46 7.88
CA ARG A 81 6.29 -13.21 8.74
C ARG A 81 7.08 -11.98 8.33
N PHE A 82 7.05 -11.64 7.04
CA PHE A 82 7.83 -10.55 6.45
C PHE A 82 7.20 -9.18 6.65
N PHE A 83 5.90 -9.06 6.37
CA PHE A 83 5.20 -7.79 6.43
C PHE A 83 4.73 -7.47 7.86
N GLY A 84 4.61 -6.17 8.18
CA GLY A 84 4.11 -5.70 9.47
C GLY A 84 2.69 -6.20 9.79
N SER A 85 1.85 -6.31 8.76
CA SER A 85 0.62 -7.11 8.78
C SER A 85 0.31 -7.64 7.39
N PHE A 86 -0.24 -8.86 7.33
CA PHE A 86 -0.58 -9.53 6.07
C PHE A 86 -1.89 -10.32 6.25
N ASP A 87 -2.94 -9.90 5.55
CA ASP A 87 -4.21 -10.61 5.61
C ASP A 87 -4.10 -11.97 4.88
N PRO A 88 -4.64 -13.06 5.44
CA PRO A 88 -4.56 -14.40 4.84
C PRO A 88 -5.19 -14.52 3.44
N SER A 89 -6.11 -13.62 3.09
CA SER A 89 -6.74 -13.58 1.75
C SER A 89 -5.90 -12.82 0.72
N ALA A 90 -4.82 -12.13 1.15
CA ALA A 90 -3.94 -11.41 0.25
C ALA A 90 -3.01 -12.35 -0.54
N THR A 91 -2.57 -11.88 -1.71
CA THR A 91 -1.66 -12.61 -2.60
C THR A 91 -0.47 -11.73 -2.96
N VAL A 92 0.72 -12.31 -2.87
CA VAL A 92 1.98 -11.69 -3.31
C VAL A 92 2.65 -12.59 -4.33
N VAL A 93 3.08 -12.01 -5.46
CA VAL A 93 3.85 -12.70 -6.50
C VAL A 93 5.30 -12.24 -6.41
N PRO A 94 6.23 -13.07 -5.94
CA PRO A 94 7.65 -12.72 -5.90
C PRO A 94 8.24 -12.44 -7.30
N PRO A 95 9.34 -11.65 -7.39
CA PRO A 95 10.03 -10.99 -6.30
C PRO A 95 9.35 -9.70 -5.83
N VAL A 96 9.50 -9.38 -4.55
CA VAL A 96 9.11 -8.11 -3.93
C VAL A 96 10.30 -7.57 -3.13
N HIS A 97 10.48 -6.25 -3.12
CA HIS A 97 11.58 -5.60 -2.42
C HIS A 97 11.08 -4.55 -1.43
N CYS A 98 11.58 -4.59 -0.20
CA CYS A 98 11.32 -3.62 0.87
C CYS A 98 12.64 -3.21 1.53
N ASP A 99 12.63 -2.10 2.28
CA ASP A 99 13.74 -1.78 3.17
C ASP A 99 13.70 -2.63 4.45
N TYR A 100 12.52 -2.76 5.04
CA TYR A 100 12.29 -3.49 6.31
C TYR A 100 11.23 -4.58 6.17
N GLY A 101 10.18 -4.36 5.39
CA GLY A 101 8.95 -5.16 5.34
C GLY A 101 8.03 -4.90 6.53
N ALA A 102 8.59 -4.65 7.70
CA ALA A 102 7.87 -4.46 8.96
C ALA A 102 6.91 -3.26 8.98
N ASN A 103 7.09 -2.28 8.10
CA ASN A 103 6.22 -1.10 8.00
C ASN A 103 5.21 -1.20 6.84
N VAL A 104 5.09 -2.35 6.19
CA VAL A 104 4.08 -2.59 5.16
C VAL A 104 2.89 -3.33 5.76
N HIS A 105 1.70 -2.74 5.63
CA HIS A 105 0.45 -3.27 6.15
C HIS A 105 -0.49 -3.62 4.99
N ILE A 106 -0.80 -4.91 4.85
CA ILE A 106 -1.52 -5.45 3.70
C ILE A 106 -2.89 -5.93 4.15
N GLY A 107 -3.94 -5.27 3.65
CA GLY A 107 -5.34 -5.57 3.94
C GLY A 107 -5.90 -6.78 3.19
N PRO A 108 -7.18 -7.09 3.41
CA PRO A 108 -7.86 -8.24 2.80
C PRO A 108 -7.91 -8.16 1.28
N GLU A 109 -7.79 -9.33 0.62
CA GLU A 109 -7.97 -9.49 -0.83
C GLU A 109 -7.00 -8.63 -1.68
N VAL A 110 -5.91 -8.11 -1.08
CA VAL A 110 -4.88 -7.37 -1.82
C VAL A 110 -4.11 -8.31 -2.73
N PHE A 111 -3.81 -7.84 -3.94
CA PHE A 111 -2.95 -8.53 -4.88
C PHE A 111 -1.72 -7.68 -5.22
N ILE A 112 -0.52 -8.18 -4.94
CA ILE A 112 0.76 -7.54 -5.28
C ILE A 112 1.45 -8.37 -6.34
N ASN A 113 1.60 -7.78 -7.54
CA ASN A 113 2.26 -8.43 -8.67
C ASN A 113 3.79 -8.33 -8.59
N SER A 114 4.45 -9.16 -9.36
CA SER A 114 5.90 -9.34 -9.39
C SER A 114 6.68 -8.06 -9.69
N GLY A 115 7.81 -7.91 -9.01
CA GLY A 115 8.72 -6.78 -9.17
C GLY A 115 8.31 -5.52 -8.40
N ALA A 116 7.34 -5.59 -7.50
CA ALA A 116 6.97 -4.47 -6.66
C ALA A 116 8.13 -4.05 -5.75
N ILE A 117 8.31 -2.73 -5.58
CA ILE A 117 9.30 -2.12 -4.69
C ILE A 117 8.53 -1.26 -3.67
N LEU A 118 8.65 -1.61 -2.39
CA LEU A 118 7.96 -0.95 -1.28
C LEU A 118 9.00 -0.42 -0.30
N LEU A 119 9.48 0.81 -0.51
CA LEU A 119 10.50 1.43 0.36
C LEU A 119 9.82 1.97 1.62
N ASP A 120 9.79 1.15 2.65
CA ASP A 120 8.97 1.28 3.85
C ASP A 120 9.73 1.85 5.06
N VAL A 121 10.44 2.96 4.90
CA VAL A 121 11.01 3.70 6.04
C VAL A 121 9.93 4.33 6.92
N ALA A 122 8.74 4.57 6.38
CA ALA A 122 7.52 4.92 7.10
C ALA A 122 6.38 3.98 6.69
N PRO A 123 5.24 3.94 7.40
CA PRO A 123 4.17 3.02 7.09
C PRO A 123 3.62 3.13 5.66
N ILE A 124 3.43 1.98 5.02
CA ILE A 124 2.67 1.80 3.77
C ILE A 124 1.44 0.97 4.12
N THR A 125 0.25 1.54 3.99
CA THR A 125 -1.01 0.85 4.28
C THR A 125 -1.80 0.62 3.00
N LEU A 126 -2.14 -0.64 2.74
CA LEU A 126 -2.98 -1.06 1.61
C LEU A 126 -4.34 -1.52 2.15
N GLY A 127 -5.41 -0.87 1.72
CA GLY A 127 -6.79 -1.21 2.06
C GLY A 127 -7.24 -2.54 1.46
N ARG A 128 -8.54 -2.81 1.52
CA ARG A 128 -9.15 -4.02 0.95
C ARG A 128 -9.11 -3.98 -0.59
N ARG A 129 -8.87 -5.15 -1.23
CA ARG A 129 -8.95 -5.35 -2.69
C ARG A 129 -8.07 -4.42 -3.52
N VAL A 130 -6.96 -3.95 -2.96
CA VAL A 130 -5.98 -3.16 -3.71
C VAL A 130 -5.25 -4.07 -4.70
N LEU A 131 -5.17 -3.63 -5.96
CA LEU A 131 -4.47 -4.33 -7.02
C LEU A 131 -3.20 -3.57 -7.39
N ILE A 132 -2.05 -4.15 -7.07
CA ILE A 132 -0.73 -3.60 -7.43
C ILE A 132 -0.21 -4.30 -8.68
N GLY A 133 -0.06 -3.55 -9.77
CA GLY A 133 0.51 -4.03 -11.03
C GLY A 133 2.01 -4.37 -10.95
N PRO A 134 2.56 -5.05 -11.96
CA PRO A 134 3.97 -5.44 -11.94
C PRO A 134 4.89 -4.20 -11.94
N ARG A 135 6.01 -4.31 -11.22
CA ARG A 135 7.06 -3.27 -11.11
C ARG A 135 6.56 -1.91 -10.61
N VAL A 136 5.50 -1.89 -9.82
CA VAL A 136 5.06 -0.67 -9.11
C VAL A 136 6.09 -0.32 -8.04
N THR A 137 6.39 0.96 -7.90
CA THR A 137 7.24 1.49 -6.82
C THR A 137 6.38 2.34 -5.88
N ILE A 138 6.38 2.03 -4.59
CA ILE A 138 5.79 2.83 -3.52
C ILE A 138 6.93 3.21 -2.59
N THR A 139 7.25 4.50 -2.47
CA THR A 139 8.36 4.95 -1.64
C THR A 139 7.92 5.98 -0.63
N THR A 140 8.13 5.68 0.65
CA THR A 140 7.92 6.62 1.75
C THR A 140 9.17 7.45 2.05
N ALA A 141 10.33 7.05 1.51
CA ALA A 141 11.64 7.62 1.80
C ALA A 141 11.84 9.02 1.21
N GLY A 142 12.53 9.86 1.95
CA GLY A 142 12.93 11.20 1.51
C GLY A 142 14.21 11.70 2.20
N HIS A 143 14.85 12.67 1.55
CA HIS A 143 16.01 13.37 2.09
C HIS A 143 15.76 14.87 2.16
N PRO A 144 16.47 15.62 3.03
CA PRO A 144 16.33 17.08 3.13
C PRO A 144 16.50 17.77 1.77
N VAL A 145 15.55 18.65 1.41
CA VAL A 145 15.61 19.41 0.16
C VAL A 145 16.81 20.37 0.10
N PRO A 146 17.19 21.10 1.17
CA PRO A 146 18.35 21.99 1.13
C PRO A 146 19.66 21.23 0.86
N PRO A 147 20.43 21.60 -0.20
CA PRO A 147 21.64 20.88 -0.59
C PRO A 147 22.68 20.79 0.54
N ARG A 148 22.81 21.87 1.34
CA ARG A 148 23.74 21.93 2.45
C ARG A 148 23.46 20.83 3.49
N LEU A 149 22.19 20.62 3.86
CA LEU A 149 21.85 19.58 4.83
C LEU A 149 22.21 18.18 4.33
N ARG A 150 21.98 17.89 3.03
CA ARG A 150 22.36 16.59 2.46
C ARG A 150 23.88 16.39 2.37
N ALA A 151 24.65 17.50 2.25
CA ALA A 151 26.11 17.42 2.17
C ALA A 151 26.77 17.32 3.56
N GLU A 152 26.14 17.90 4.60
CA GLU A 152 26.73 18.04 5.92
C GLU A 152 26.14 17.05 6.94
N THR A 153 25.04 16.34 6.58
CA THR A 153 24.33 15.44 7.51
C THR A 153 23.84 14.19 6.77
N ASP A 154 23.67 13.11 7.54
CA ASP A 154 23.05 11.86 7.08
C ASP A 154 21.55 11.81 7.44
N LEU A 155 20.91 12.99 7.50
CA LEU A 155 19.48 13.08 7.85
C LEU A 155 18.59 12.51 6.74
N GLU A 156 17.66 11.68 7.17
CA GLU A 156 16.60 11.10 6.35
C GLU A 156 15.23 11.34 7.01
N PHE A 157 14.17 11.16 6.26
CA PHE A 157 12.81 11.10 6.77
C PHE A 157 11.94 10.19 5.91
N GLY A 158 10.83 9.74 6.48
CA GLY A 158 9.79 9.03 5.73
C GLY A 158 8.46 9.74 5.88
N THR A 159 7.57 9.62 4.91
CA THR A 159 6.20 10.08 5.04
C THR A 159 5.26 8.96 4.63
N ALA A 160 4.37 8.56 5.55
CA ALA A 160 3.49 7.43 5.38
C ALA A 160 2.62 7.54 4.11
N ILE A 161 2.33 6.41 3.49
CA ILE A 161 1.47 6.30 2.30
C ILE A 161 0.26 5.46 2.66
N THR A 162 -0.92 5.92 2.24
CA THR A 162 -2.17 5.19 2.42
C THR A 162 -2.86 4.98 1.08
N ILE A 163 -3.16 3.72 0.76
CA ILE A 163 -3.90 3.34 -0.43
C ILE A 163 -5.27 2.84 0.03
N GLY A 164 -6.33 3.53 -0.37
CA GLY A 164 -7.72 3.20 -0.03
C GLY A 164 -8.21 1.89 -0.65
N ASP A 165 -9.42 1.51 -0.29
CA ASP A 165 -10.04 0.27 -0.75
C ASP A 165 -10.26 0.26 -2.27
N ASN A 166 -10.17 -0.93 -2.89
CA ASN A 166 -10.48 -1.14 -4.30
C ASN A 166 -9.68 -0.26 -5.27
N VAL A 167 -8.48 0.18 -4.88
CA VAL A 167 -7.58 0.94 -5.77
C VAL A 167 -6.82 0.00 -6.69
N TRP A 168 -6.73 0.37 -7.97
CA TRP A 168 -5.88 -0.31 -8.94
C TRP A 168 -4.70 0.57 -9.34
N ILE A 169 -3.48 0.10 -9.09
CA ILE A 169 -2.22 0.76 -9.49
C ILE A 169 -1.66 0.00 -10.69
N GLY A 170 -1.64 0.66 -11.84
CA GLY A 170 -1.14 0.13 -13.10
C GLY A 170 0.36 -0.14 -13.09
N ALA A 171 0.80 -1.02 -13.99
CA ALA A 171 2.20 -1.46 -14.09
C ALA A 171 3.20 -0.30 -14.15
N SER A 172 4.32 -0.44 -13.44
CA SER A 172 5.43 0.53 -13.42
C SER A 172 5.04 1.94 -12.95
N ALA A 173 3.91 2.13 -12.29
CA ALA A 173 3.59 3.40 -11.64
C ALA A 173 4.49 3.62 -10.41
N THR A 174 4.71 4.90 -10.07
CA THR A 174 5.48 5.31 -8.89
C THR A 174 4.60 6.17 -7.99
N ILE A 175 4.52 5.80 -6.70
CA ILE A 175 3.80 6.54 -5.67
C ILE A 175 4.84 7.15 -4.74
N GLY A 176 4.86 8.49 -4.65
CA GLY A 176 5.81 9.24 -3.84
C GLY A 176 5.42 9.37 -2.37
N PRO A 177 6.35 9.88 -1.54
CA PRO A 177 6.17 10.00 -0.10
C PRO A 177 4.95 10.86 0.28
N GLY A 178 4.19 10.42 1.29
CA GLY A 178 3.09 11.17 1.87
C GLY A 178 1.78 11.14 1.09
N VAL A 179 1.72 10.37 -0.01
CA VAL A 179 0.53 10.30 -0.85
C VAL A 179 -0.57 9.46 -0.20
N THR A 180 -1.78 9.99 -0.21
CA THR A 180 -3.01 9.23 0.04
C THR A 180 -3.75 9.03 -1.29
N ILE A 181 -4.10 7.78 -1.62
CA ILE A 181 -4.94 7.47 -2.78
C ILE A 181 -6.32 7.06 -2.27
N GLY A 182 -7.34 7.85 -2.64
CA GLY A 182 -8.73 7.59 -2.28
C GLY A 182 -9.27 6.32 -2.93
N GLU A 183 -10.25 5.73 -2.26
CA GLU A 183 -10.89 4.47 -2.66
C GLU A 183 -11.40 4.46 -4.11
N ASN A 184 -11.53 3.28 -4.68
CA ASN A 184 -12.03 3.04 -6.04
C ASN A 184 -11.23 3.74 -7.15
N SER A 185 -10.08 4.33 -6.88
CA SER A 185 -9.32 5.07 -7.89
C SER A 185 -8.40 4.18 -8.69
N ILE A 186 -8.08 4.61 -9.91
CA ILE A 186 -7.13 3.94 -10.79
C ILE A 186 -5.93 4.86 -11.03
N VAL A 187 -4.74 4.33 -10.81
CA VAL A 187 -3.48 4.93 -11.23
C VAL A 187 -3.04 4.27 -12.53
N GLY A 188 -2.99 5.01 -13.62
CA GLY A 188 -2.58 4.48 -14.92
C GLY A 188 -1.13 3.99 -14.93
N ALA A 189 -0.84 3.03 -15.81
CA ALA A 189 0.51 2.47 -15.94
C ALA A 189 1.56 3.57 -16.23
N GLY A 190 2.72 3.47 -15.59
CA GLY A 190 3.82 4.42 -15.71
C GLY A 190 3.55 5.81 -15.13
N ALA A 191 2.45 6.04 -14.44
CA ALA A 191 2.16 7.32 -13.79
C ALA A 191 3.09 7.58 -12.59
N VAL A 192 3.43 8.85 -12.35
CA VAL A 192 4.20 9.29 -11.18
C VAL A 192 3.32 10.16 -10.30
N VAL A 193 2.84 9.58 -9.20
CA VAL A 193 1.92 10.21 -8.26
C VAL A 193 2.71 10.84 -7.11
N MET A 194 2.68 12.18 -7.04
CA MET A 194 3.40 12.98 -6.04
C MET A 194 2.46 13.86 -5.21
N ARG A 195 1.16 13.64 -5.30
CA ARG A 195 0.10 14.35 -4.54
C ARG A 195 -1.06 13.40 -4.33
N ASP A 196 -1.86 13.70 -3.32
CA ASP A 196 -3.06 12.93 -3.03
C ASP A 196 -3.97 12.80 -4.26
N VAL A 197 -4.58 11.62 -4.34
CA VAL A 197 -5.54 11.26 -5.40
C VAL A 197 -6.92 11.18 -4.77
N PRO A 198 -7.91 11.93 -5.27
CA PRO A 198 -9.29 11.81 -4.80
C PRO A 198 -9.84 10.41 -5.03
N ALA A 199 -10.88 10.04 -4.27
CA ALA A 199 -11.62 8.81 -4.53
C ALA A 199 -12.36 8.85 -5.88
N ASN A 200 -12.67 7.66 -6.42
CA ASN A 200 -13.54 7.46 -7.59
C ASN A 200 -13.03 8.17 -8.87
N CYS A 201 -11.72 8.18 -9.11
CA CYS A 201 -11.14 8.82 -10.29
C CYS A 201 -10.03 7.98 -10.95
N ILE A 202 -9.65 8.39 -12.16
CA ILE A 202 -8.49 7.86 -12.88
C ILE A 202 -7.44 8.96 -12.95
N VAL A 203 -6.21 8.65 -12.52
CA VAL A 203 -5.04 9.52 -12.66
C VAL A 203 -4.01 8.91 -13.60
N VAL A 204 -3.38 9.75 -14.44
CA VAL A 204 -2.37 9.32 -15.42
C VAL A 204 -1.28 10.38 -15.58
N GLY A 205 -0.13 9.97 -16.10
CA GLY A 205 0.93 10.84 -16.56
C GLY A 205 2.06 11.10 -15.55
N VAL A 206 3.03 11.91 -15.97
CA VAL A 206 4.23 12.30 -15.21
C VAL A 206 4.39 13.81 -15.28
N PRO A 207 4.06 14.55 -14.19
CA PRO A 207 3.42 14.09 -12.96
C PRO A 207 1.96 13.69 -13.19
N ALA A 208 1.44 12.77 -12.37
CA ALA A 208 0.06 12.29 -12.49
C ALA A 208 -0.97 13.42 -12.29
N ARG A 209 -2.03 13.39 -13.08
CA ARG A 209 -3.17 14.30 -12.99
C ARG A 209 -4.46 13.51 -13.13
N VAL A 210 -5.53 14.01 -12.52
CA VAL A 210 -6.87 13.45 -12.70
C VAL A 210 -7.23 13.55 -14.18
N LEU A 211 -7.45 12.41 -14.81
CA LEU A 211 -7.95 12.29 -16.17
C LEU A 211 -9.47 12.53 -16.20
N ARG A 212 -10.18 11.82 -15.30
CA ARG A 212 -11.62 11.95 -15.12
C ARG A 212 -12.07 11.26 -13.82
N TYR A 213 -13.26 11.54 -13.40
CA TYR A 213 -13.98 10.78 -12.38
C TYR A 213 -14.86 9.70 -13.01
N PHE A 214 -15.19 8.66 -12.25
CA PHE A 214 -16.17 7.65 -12.67
C PHE A 214 -17.57 8.26 -12.71
N ASN A 215 -18.43 7.69 -13.56
CA ASN A 215 -19.81 8.11 -13.74
C ASN A 215 -20.73 6.92 -14.07
N ASN A 216 -22.02 7.15 -14.20
CA ASN A 216 -23.01 6.12 -14.49
C ASN A 216 -22.76 5.35 -15.81
N ASP A 217 -22.05 5.94 -16.77
CA ASP A 217 -21.71 5.25 -18.02
C ASP A 217 -20.65 4.16 -17.79
N ASP A 218 -19.77 4.34 -16.79
CA ASP A 218 -18.78 3.33 -16.39
C ASP A 218 -19.49 2.13 -15.77
N ASP A 219 -20.49 2.38 -14.91
CA ASP A 219 -21.31 1.33 -14.30
C ASP A 219 -22.10 0.57 -15.36
N ALA A 220 -22.74 1.26 -16.29
CA ALA A 220 -23.48 0.64 -17.38
C ALA A 220 -22.60 -0.23 -18.28
N ARG A 221 -21.38 0.23 -18.61
CA ARG A 221 -20.40 -0.55 -19.36
C ARG A 221 -19.91 -1.75 -18.56
N GLY A 222 -19.65 -1.58 -17.27
CA GLY A 222 -19.25 -2.66 -16.37
C GLY A 222 -20.33 -3.74 -16.29
N GLN A 223 -21.59 -3.35 -16.16
CA GLN A 223 -22.72 -4.28 -16.13
C GLN A 223 -22.83 -5.06 -17.45
N ALA A 224 -22.70 -4.38 -18.61
CA ALA A 224 -22.77 -5.02 -19.90
C ALA A 224 -21.65 -6.08 -20.08
N LEU A 225 -20.43 -5.81 -19.57
CA LEU A 225 -19.33 -6.79 -19.57
C LEU A 225 -19.63 -7.99 -18.69
N LEU A 226 -20.20 -7.76 -17.51
CA LEU A 226 -20.61 -8.82 -16.60
C LEU A 226 -21.70 -9.71 -17.22
N ASP A 227 -22.71 -9.09 -17.81
CA ASP A 227 -23.82 -9.80 -18.45
C ASP A 227 -23.31 -10.68 -19.61
N ALA A 228 -22.39 -10.17 -20.42
CA ALA A 228 -21.74 -10.93 -21.50
C ALA A 228 -20.95 -12.13 -20.94
N TYR A 229 -20.16 -11.92 -19.88
CA TYR A 229 -19.42 -12.99 -19.21
C TYR A 229 -20.36 -14.08 -18.67
N VAL A 230 -21.43 -13.66 -17.98
CA VAL A 230 -22.40 -14.59 -17.41
C VAL A 230 -23.14 -15.38 -18.50
N ALA A 231 -23.43 -14.76 -19.64
CA ALA A 231 -24.04 -15.43 -20.77
C ALA A 231 -23.14 -16.53 -21.36
N ASP A 232 -21.83 -16.29 -21.38
CA ASP A 232 -20.85 -17.22 -21.97
C ASP A 232 -20.41 -18.32 -21.00
N MET A 233 -20.22 -17.96 -19.70
CA MET A 233 -19.53 -18.80 -18.72
C MET A 233 -20.43 -19.25 -17.55
N GLY A 234 -21.63 -18.69 -17.42
CA GLY A 234 -22.51 -18.88 -16.27
C GLY A 234 -22.23 -17.90 -15.12
N PRO A 235 -23.02 -17.96 -14.03
CA PRO A 235 -22.90 -17.03 -12.93
C PRO A 235 -21.55 -17.10 -12.23
N LEU A 236 -21.12 -15.96 -11.69
CA LEU A 236 -19.92 -15.91 -10.84
C LEU A 236 -20.15 -16.79 -9.59
N SER A 237 -19.17 -17.63 -9.27
CA SER A 237 -19.16 -18.50 -8.09
C SER A 237 -18.76 -17.76 -6.81
#